data_d6cf789180afca6d24035d3b7ecec50c
#
_entry.id   d6cf789180afca6d24035d3b7ecec50c
#
_cell.length_a   1.000
_cell.length_b   1.000
_cell.length_c   1.000
_cell.angle_alpha   90.00
_cell.angle_beta   90.00
_cell.angle_gamma   90.00
#
_symmetry.space_group_name_H-M   'P 1'
#
loop_
_entity.id
_entity.type
_entity.pdbx_description
1 polymer ?
#
loop_
_entity_poly.entity_id
_entity_poly.type
_entity_poly.pdbx_seq_one_letter_code
_entity_poly.pdbx_strand_id
1 'polypeptide(L)'
;MYAGEGEVMEQRNWHRQTCVHNTVTLNNKNLDTTESVTKLWQPEGTIQTLVTENPSYKNLKHRRSVFFVDNTYFVIVDELAGSAKGSINLHYQMPKGEIANSREDMTFLTQFEDGSNMKLQCFGPIGMTMKKEPGWCSTAYRKRYKRMNVSFNVKKDGEEAVRYITIIYPVKKSADAPKFDAKFKNKAF
;
A
#
# COMPACT_ATOMS: atom_id res chain seq x y z
N MET A 1 30.11 1.36 -20.65
CA MET A 1 30.47 0.35 -19.65
C MET A 1 29.16 -0.05 -18.99
N TYR A 2 28.71 -1.27 -19.15
CA TYR A 2 27.57 -1.75 -18.39
C TYR A 2 27.97 -1.72 -16.92
N ALA A 3 27.13 -1.15 -16.03
CA ALA A 3 27.32 -1.34 -14.60
C ALA A 3 27.62 -2.82 -14.40
N GLY A 4 28.67 -3.13 -13.61
CA GLY A 4 29.17 -4.49 -13.49
C GLY A 4 28.01 -5.46 -13.26
N GLU A 5 28.07 -6.67 -13.81
CA GLU A 5 26.97 -7.66 -13.75
C GLU A 5 26.42 -7.82 -12.33
N GLY A 6 27.27 -7.69 -11.30
CA GLY A 6 26.90 -7.72 -9.89
C GLY A 6 25.93 -6.59 -9.49
N GLU A 7 26.24 -5.34 -9.84
CA GLU A 7 25.40 -4.19 -9.45
C GLU A 7 24.03 -4.22 -10.14
N VAL A 8 23.96 -4.64 -11.40
CA VAL A 8 22.70 -4.80 -12.13
C VAL A 8 21.84 -5.89 -11.50
N MET A 9 22.45 -7.00 -11.10
CA MET A 9 21.76 -8.10 -10.44
C MET A 9 21.26 -7.70 -9.05
N GLU A 10 22.01 -6.96 -8.27
CA GLU A 10 21.56 -6.43 -6.97
C GLU A 10 20.35 -5.51 -7.14
N GLN A 11 20.41 -4.57 -8.09
CA GLN A 11 19.29 -3.67 -8.39
C GLN A 11 18.06 -4.45 -8.82
N ARG A 12 18.21 -5.42 -9.71
CA ARG A 12 17.12 -6.28 -10.16
C ARG A 12 16.50 -7.06 -8.99
N ASN A 13 17.33 -7.66 -8.15
CA ASN A 13 16.88 -8.44 -7.00
C ASN A 13 16.16 -7.55 -5.99
N TRP A 14 16.61 -6.32 -5.77
CA TRP A 14 15.93 -5.36 -4.92
C TRP A 14 14.54 -5.01 -5.48
N HIS A 15 14.42 -4.66 -6.77
CA HIS A 15 13.15 -4.31 -7.39
C HIS A 15 12.14 -5.48 -7.47
N ARG A 16 12.57 -6.71 -7.27
CA ARG A 16 11.72 -7.91 -7.25
C ARG A 16 11.20 -8.28 -5.87
N GLN A 17 11.66 -7.62 -4.82
CA GLN A 17 11.20 -7.89 -3.46
C GLN A 17 9.75 -7.43 -3.29
N THR A 18 8.97 -8.19 -2.52
CA THR A 18 7.56 -7.87 -2.24
C THR A 18 7.39 -6.53 -1.54
N CYS A 19 8.29 -6.19 -0.61
CA CYS A 19 8.21 -4.95 0.17
C CYS A 19 8.40 -3.66 -0.66
N VAL A 20 8.88 -3.76 -1.90
CA VAL A 20 9.05 -2.61 -2.80
C VAL A 20 7.89 -2.45 -3.78
N HIS A 21 6.78 -3.14 -3.55
CA HIS A 21 5.53 -3.03 -4.29
C HIS A 21 4.39 -2.55 -3.37
N ASN A 22 3.29 -2.08 -3.97
CA ASN A 22 2.10 -1.64 -3.23
C ASN A 22 1.27 -2.85 -2.80
N THR A 23 1.76 -3.60 -1.84
CA THR A 23 1.16 -4.83 -1.35
C THR A 23 1.54 -5.10 0.10
N VAL A 24 1.18 -6.27 0.61
CA VAL A 24 1.48 -6.68 1.99
C VAL A 24 2.66 -7.63 2.05
N THR A 25 3.38 -7.59 3.18
CA THR A 25 4.32 -8.65 3.57
C THR A 25 3.91 -9.27 4.89
N LEU A 26 4.19 -10.57 5.04
CA LEU A 26 4.15 -11.30 6.32
C LEU A 26 5.59 -11.52 6.79
N ASN A 27 5.94 -11.00 7.98
CA ASN A 27 7.28 -11.12 8.57
C ASN A 27 8.40 -10.63 7.63
N ASN A 28 8.15 -9.61 6.81
CA ASN A 28 9.07 -9.06 5.80
C ASN A 28 9.58 -10.08 4.77
N LYS A 29 8.88 -11.19 4.59
CA LYS A 29 9.25 -12.20 3.59
C LYS A 29 8.72 -11.83 2.21
N ASN A 30 9.44 -12.26 1.18
CA ASN A 30 8.92 -12.19 -0.19
C ASN A 30 7.76 -13.16 -0.38
N LEU A 31 6.82 -12.76 -1.24
CA LEU A 31 5.77 -13.63 -1.75
C LEU A 31 6.39 -14.71 -2.64
N ASP A 32 5.91 -15.93 -2.52
CA ASP A 32 6.13 -16.96 -3.53
C ASP A 32 5.29 -16.65 -4.77
N THR A 33 5.56 -17.36 -5.86
CA THR A 33 4.74 -17.28 -7.07
C THR A 33 3.30 -17.63 -6.72
N THR A 34 2.38 -16.73 -7.05
CA THR A 34 0.96 -16.88 -6.72
C THR A 34 0.09 -16.36 -7.87
N GLU A 35 -1.08 -16.95 -8.01
CA GLU A 35 -2.10 -16.50 -8.94
C GLU A 35 -3.18 -15.71 -8.21
N SER A 36 -3.55 -14.58 -8.79
CA SER A 36 -4.64 -13.75 -8.28
C SER A 36 -5.93 -14.07 -9.05
N VAL A 37 -7.04 -14.12 -8.32
CA VAL A 37 -8.38 -14.31 -8.89
C VAL A 37 -9.15 -13.02 -8.78
N THR A 38 -9.70 -12.53 -9.90
CA THR A 38 -10.63 -11.40 -9.91
C THR A 38 -12.00 -11.90 -9.42
N LYS A 39 -12.49 -11.29 -8.34
CA LYS A 39 -13.79 -11.61 -7.72
C LYS A 39 -14.90 -10.68 -8.20
N LEU A 40 -14.55 -9.44 -8.52
CA LEU A 40 -15.47 -8.43 -9.04
C LEU A 40 -14.70 -7.48 -9.95
N TRP A 41 -15.30 -7.15 -11.08
CA TRP A 41 -14.88 -6.07 -11.96
C TRP A 41 -16.10 -5.29 -12.39
N GLN A 42 -16.22 -4.07 -11.93
CA GLN A 42 -17.31 -3.14 -12.25
C GLN A 42 -16.69 -1.79 -12.61
N PRO A 43 -16.41 -1.53 -13.89
CA PRO A 43 -15.71 -0.32 -14.35
C PRO A 43 -16.64 0.88 -14.55
N GLU A 44 -17.94 0.74 -14.34
CA GLU A 44 -18.94 1.77 -14.62
C GLU A 44 -19.59 2.28 -13.33
N GLY A 45 -20.19 3.48 -13.41
CA GLY A 45 -20.89 4.14 -12.31
C GLY A 45 -20.01 5.10 -11.51
N THR A 46 -20.60 5.70 -10.48
CA THR A 46 -19.92 6.66 -9.59
C THR A 46 -18.88 6.00 -8.69
N ILE A 47 -19.00 4.69 -8.47
CA ILE A 47 -18.02 3.89 -7.74
C ILE A 47 -17.61 2.73 -8.63
N GLN A 48 -16.46 2.88 -9.27
CA GLN A 48 -15.85 1.80 -10.07
C GLN A 48 -15.10 0.87 -9.14
N THR A 49 -15.27 -0.44 -9.31
CA THR A 49 -14.80 -1.43 -8.33
C THR A 49 -14.01 -2.55 -8.95
N LEU A 50 -12.85 -2.85 -8.36
CA LEU A 50 -12.09 -4.06 -8.61
C LEU A 50 -11.87 -4.81 -7.29
N VAL A 51 -12.20 -6.10 -7.26
CA VAL A 51 -11.86 -6.97 -6.13
C VAL A 51 -11.01 -8.13 -6.63
N THR A 52 -9.85 -8.30 -6.04
CA THR A 52 -8.93 -9.41 -6.31
C THR A 52 -8.58 -10.14 -5.03
N GLU A 53 -8.24 -11.40 -5.17
CA GLU A 53 -7.85 -12.26 -4.07
C GLU A 53 -6.70 -13.18 -4.48
N ASN A 54 -5.73 -13.39 -3.60
CA ASN A 54 -4.66 -14.36 -3.80
C ASN A 54 -4.28 -15.06 -2.48
N PRO A 55 -3.66 -16.23 -2.55
CA PRO A 55 -3.23 -16.99 -1.37
C PRO A 55 -1.98 -16.43 -0.68
N SER A 56 -1.51 -15.28 -1.06
CA SER A 56 -0.45 -14.44 -0.49
C SER A 56 0.72 -15.20 0.20
N TYR A 57 0.47 -15.81 1.35
CA TYR A 57 1.41 -16.63 2.13
C TYR A 57 0.72 -17.90 2.62
N LYS A 58 1.49 -18.89 3.05
CA LYS A 58 0.92 -20.10 3.66
C LYS A 58 -0.02 -19.73 4.81
N ASN A 59 -1.27 -20.18 4.72
CA ASN A 59 -2.35 -19.90 5.67
C ASN A 59 -2.71 -18.41 5.80
N LEU A 60 -2.43 -17.60 4.77
CA LEU A 60 -2.84 -16.21 4.68
C LEU A 60 -3.35 -15.91 3.29
N LYS A 61 -4.59 -15.46 3.20
CA LYS A 61 -5.21 -14.96 1.99
C LYS A 61 -5.27 -13.44 2.04
N HIS A 62 -4.92 -12.79 0.95
CA HIS A 62 -5.05 -11.36 0.78
C HIS A 62 -6.15 -11.06 -0.23
N ARG A 63 -7.18 -10.35 0.21
CA ARG A 63 -8.21 -9.74 -0.64
C ARG A 63 -7.98 -8.25 -0.67
N ARG A 64 -7.89 -7.70 -1.88
CA ARG A 64 -7.86 -6.25 -2.11
C ARG A 64 -9.07 -5.81 -2.89
N SER A 65 -9.79 -4.85 -2.35
CA SER A 65 -10.86 -4.14 -3.04
C SER A 65 -10.38 -2.72 -3.33
N VAL A 66 -10.47 -2.31 -4.58
CA VAL A 66 -10.12 -0.95 -5.03
C VAL A 66 -11.41 -0.30 -5.51
N PHE A 67 -11.73 0.84 -4.94
CA PHE A 67 -12.86 1.66 -5.32
C PHE A 67 -12.32 2.98 -5.86
N PHE A 68 -12.67 3.33 -7.10
CA PHE A 68 -12.43 4.65 -7.65
C PHE A 68 -13.74 5.43 -7.56
N VAL A 69 -13.74 6.44 -6.71
CA VAL A 69 -14.96 7.15 -6.28
C VAL A 69 -15.07 8.48 -7.02
N ASP A 70 -16.21 8.71 -7.66
CA ASP A 70 -16.57 9.92 -8.38
C ASP A 70 -15.47 10.42 -9.36
N ASN A 71 -14.72 9.48 -9.97
CA ASN A 71 -13.56 9.78 -10.81
C ASN A 71 -12.54 10.71 -10.15
N THR A 72 -12.44 10.72 -8.82
CA THR A 72 -11.67 11.69 -8.06
C THR A 72 -10.60 11.03 -7.19
N TYR A 73 -10.96 10.04 -6.37
CA TYR A 73 -10.04 9.46 -5.40
C TYR A 73 -10.22 7.95 -5.25
N PHE A 74 -9.24 7.30 -4.66
CA PHE A 74 -9.28 5.86 -4.42
C PHE A 74 -9.52 5.55 -2.94
N VAL A 75 -10.37 4.54 -2.71
CA VAL A 75 -10.47 3.84 -1.44
C VAL A 75 -9.99 2.40 -1.68
N ILE A 76 -8.97 1.97 -0.93
CA ILE A 76 -8.43 0.62 -1.03
C ILE A 76 -8.70 -0.10 0.28
N VAL A 77 -9.34 -1.24 0.21
CA VAL A 77 -9.58 -2.12 1.36
C VAL A 77 -8.73 -3.36 1.21
N ASP A 78 -7.80 -3.56 2.14
CA ASP A 78 -6.98 -4.75 2.24
C ASP A 78 -7.46 -5.61 3.39
N GLU A 79 -7.83 -6.86 3.11
CA GLU A 79 -8.23 -7.84 4.11
C GLU A 79 -7.28 -9.04 4.05
N LEU A 80 -6.70 -9.39 5.20
CA LEU A 80 -5.78 -10.51 5.36
C LEU A 80 -6.38 -11.53 6.33
N ALA A 81 -6.92 -12.59 5.76
CA ALA A 81 -7.63 -13.65 6.49
C ALA A 81 -6.84 -14.96 6.52
N GLY A 82 -6.97 -15.70 7.59
CA GLY A 82 -6.34 -17.00 7.79
C GLY A 82 -5.62 -17.12 9.12
N SER A 83 -5.04 -18.29 9.39
CA SER A 83 -4.41 -18.63 10.67
C SER A 83 -2.93 -18.25 10.78
N ALA A 84 -2.33 -17.68 9.72
CA ALA A 84 -0.94 -17.20 9.78
C ALA A 84 -0.77 -16.12 10.83
N LYS A 85 0.35 -16.19 11.58
CA LYS A 85 0.71 -15.24 12.63
C LYS A 85 2.01 -14.52 12.28
N GLY A 86 2.13 -13.28 12.72
CA GLY A 86 3.33 -12.49 12.51
C GLY A 86 3.07 -11.03 12.26
N SER A 87 4.12 -10.31 11.84
CA SER A 87 4.02 -8.89 11.45
C SER A 87 3.44 -8.79 10.05
N ILE A 88 2.31 -8.10 9.92
CA ILE A 88 1.74 -7.70 8.64
C ILE A 88 2.19 -6.27 8.37
N ASN A 89 2.81 -6.05 7.20
CA ASN A 89 3.22 -4.72 6.78
C ASN A 89 2.57 -4.43 5.41
N LEU A 90 1.72 -3.41 5.38
CA LEU A 90 1.11 -2.89 4.16
C LEU A 90 1.99 -1.78 3.60
N HIS A 91 2.56 -1.99 2.43
CA HIS A 91 3.51 -1.08 1.80
C HIS A 91 2.86 -0.22 0.72
N TYR A 92 3.27 1.05 0.67
CA TYR A 92 3.00 1.96 -0.44
C TYR A 92 4.30 2.61 -0.92
N GLN A 93 4.49 2.56 -2.23
CA GLN A 93 5.66 3.09 -2.90
C GLN A 93 5.38 4.53 -3.31
N MET A 94 6.01 5.48 -2.63
CA MET A 94 5.79 6.91 -2.89
C MET A 94 6.65 7.38 -4.06
N PRO A 95 6.24 8.42 -4.78
CA PRO A 95 7.07 9.04 -5.81
C PRO A 95 8.31 9.73 -5.21
N LYS A 96 9.27 10.11 -6.07
CA LYS A 96 10.42 10.92 -5.64
C LYS A 96 9.94 12.30 -5.19
N GLY A 97 10.37 12.74 -4.02
CA GLY A 97 10.08 14.06 -3.46
C GLY A 97 9.91 14.05 -1.95
N GLU A 98 9.61 15.19 -1.40
CA GLU A 98 9.36 15.36 0.03
C GLU A 98 8.00 14.82 0.43
N ILE A 99 7.94 14.24 1.63
CA ILE A 99 6.72 13.65 2.19
C ILE A 99 6.59 14.08 3.65
N ALA A 100 5.55 14.85 3.93
CA ALA A 100 5.12 15.10 5.30
C ALA A 100 4.31 13.91 5.85
N ASN A 101 4.29 13.76 7.16
CA ASN A 101 3.48 12.73 7.79
C ASN A 101 2.91 13.17 9.14
N SER A 102 1.74 12.65 9.47
CA SER A 102 1.13 12.71 10.79
C SER A 102 0.94 11.29 11.32
N ARG A 103 1.56 10.99 12.47
CA ARG A 103 1.40 9.68 13.11
C ARG A 103 0.04 9.55 13.78
N GLU A 104 -0.50 10.64 14.28
CA GLU A 104 -1.82 10.69 14.91
C GLU A 104 -2.91 10.28 13.93
N ASP A 105 -2.86 10.84 12.71
CA ASP A 105 -3.85 10.59 11.68
C ASP A 105 -3.47 9.44 10.73
N MET A 106 -2.33 8.76 10.94
CA MET A 106 -1.79 7.73 10.02
C MET A 106 -1.73 8.23 8.57
N THR A 107 -1.22 9.44 8.37
CA THR A 107 -1.27 10.16 7.09
C THR A 107 0.13 10.42 6.54
N PHE A 108 0.25 10.28 5.23
CA PHE A 108 1.36 10.79 4.41
C PHE A 108 0.83 11.77 3.37
N LEU A 109 1.58 12.83 3.15
CA LEU A 109 1.24 13.88 2.20
C LEU A 109 2.47 14.25 1.38
N THR A 110 2.39 14.15 0.07
CA THR A 110 3.46 14.62 -0.82
C THR A 110 3.52 16.14 -0.83
N GLN A 111 4.72 16.70 -1.05
CA GLN A 111 4.97 18.14 -1.06
C GLN A 111 5.73 18.52 -2.34
N PHE A 112 5.04 18.40 -3.47
CA PHE A 112 5.60 18.77 -4.77
C PHE A 112 5.31 20.23 -5.08
N GLU A 113 6.31 20.92 -5.64
CA GLU A 113 6.23 22.33 -6.00
C GLU A 113 5.20 22.63 -7.09
N ASP A 114 4.97 21.67 -8.00
CA ASP A 114 3.98 21.78 -9.06
C ASP A 114 2.52 21.65 -8.59
N GLY A 115 2.32 21.37 -7.29
CA GLY A 115 1.02 21.21 -6.68
C GLY A 115 0.31 19.88 -6.99
N SER A 116 0.94 18.96 -7.72
CA SER A 116 0.39 17.62 -8.03
C SER A 116 0.55 16.68 -6.82
N ASN A 117 -0.06 17.04 -5.72
CA ASN A 117 0.11 16.32 -4.45
C ASN A 117 -0.97 15.28 -4.21
N MET A 118 -0.68 14.35 -3.32
CA MET A 118 -1.65 13.38 -2.82
C MET A 118 -1.54 13.18 -1.32
N LYS A 119 -2.68 13.01 -0.68
CA LYS A 119 -2.83 12.52 0.68
C LYS A 119 -3.10 11.02 0.65
N LEU A 120 -2.32 10.27 1.42
CA LEU A 120 -2.56 8.87 1.70
C LEU A 120 -2.83 8.74 3.19
N GLN A 121 -4.03 8.31 3.56
CA GLN A 121 -4.43 8.09 4.96
C GLN A 121 -4.89 6.65 5.13
N CYS A 122 -4.38 5.97 6.16
CA CYS A 122 -4.69 4.57 6.42
C CYS A 122 -5.40 4.42 7.78
N PHE A 123 -6.48 3.66 7.76
CA PHE A 123 -7.23 3.21 8.94
C PHE A 123 -7.03 1.71 9.09
N GLY A 124 -6.77 1.25 10.29
CA GLY A 124 -6.46 -0.15 10.52
C GLY A 124 -6.73 -0.59 11.96
N PRO A 125 -6.26 -1.76 12.35
CA PRO A 125 -6.46 -2.29 13.69
C PRO A 125 -5.81 -1.41 14.78
N ILE A 126 -6.31 -1.56 15.99
CA ILE A 126 -5.68 -0.96 17.18
C ILE A 126 -4.23 -1.42 17.28
N GLY A 127 -3.33 -0.49 17.61
CA GLY A 127 -1.88 -0.75 17.68
C GLY A 127 -1.16 -0.70 16.33
N MET A 128 -1.85 -0.36 15.25
CA MET A 128 -1.19 -0.08 13.97
C MET A 128 -0.16 1.05 14.14
N THR A 129 0.99 0.85 13.52
CA THR A 129 2.07 1.86 13.45
C THR A 129 2.40 2.18 12.01
N MET A 130 3.04 3.30 11.76
CA MET A 130 3.51 3.65 10.43
C MET A 130 5.01 3.97 10.41
N LYS A 131 5.66 3.71 9.27
CA LYS A 131 7.08 3.98 9.04
C LYS A 131 7.31 4.60 7.67
N LYS A 132 8.37 5.42 7.60
CA LYS A 132 9.04 5.78 6.33
C LYS A 132 10.31 4.95 6.20
N GLU A 133 10.53 4.37 5.06
CA GLU A 133 11.69 3.53 4.76
C GLU A 133 12.35 4.01 3.47
N PRO A 134 13.69 4.06 3.40
CA PRO A 134 14.37 4.45 2.18
C PRO A 134 14.13 3.39 1.09
N GLY A 135 14.01 3.85 -0.14
CA GLY A 135 13.81 3.00 -1.29
C GLY A 135 14.31 3.64 -2.57
N TRP A 136 14.02 3.01 -3.68
CA TRP A 136 14.42 3.46 -5.00
C TRP A 136 13.25 3.49 -5.95
N CYS A 137 13.26 4.41 -6.91
CA CYS A 137 12.42 4.37 -8.09
C CYS A 137 13.27 4.56 -9.35
N SER A 138 12.79 4.00 -10.44
CA SER A 138 13.38 4.16 -11.76
C SER A 138 12.31 4.76 -12.68
N THR A 139 12.52 5.99 -13.11
CA THR A 139 11.59 6.72 -13.99
C THR A 139 12.00 6.64 -15.46
N ALA A 140 13.21 6.12 -15.74
CA ALA A 140 13.72 5.89 -17.07
C ALA A 140 14.75 4.76 -17.05
N TYR A 141 15.01 4.15 -18.20
CA TYR A 141 15.99 3.10 -18.36
C TYR A 141 17.36 3.52 -17.80
N ARG A 142 17.94 2.71 -16.90
CA ARG A 142 19.22 2.94 -16.19
C ARG A 142 19.27 4.21 -15.33
N LYS A 143 18.15 4.83 -15.00
CA LYS A 143 18.09 5.95 -14.04
C LYS A 143 17.40 5.50 -12.77
N ARG A 144 18.07 5.68 -11.64
CA ARG A 144 17.57 5.32 -10.31
C ARG A 144 17.67 6.52 -9.38
N TYR A 145 16.61 6.77 -8.65
CA TYR A 145 16.49 7.85 -7.69
C TYR A 145 16.12 7.32 -6.32
N LYS A 146 16.67 7.92 -5.29
CA LYS A 146 16.20 7.68 -3.91
C LYS A 146 14.79 8.22 -3.73
N ARG A 147 13.96 7.48 -3.02
CA ARG A 147 12.63 7.88 -2.58
C ARG A 147 12.33 7.30 -1.22
N MET A 148 11.24 7.73 -0.61
CA MET A 148 10.72 7.10 0.60
C MET A 148 9.60 6.15 0.24
N ASN A 149 9.61 4.98 0.85
CA ASN A 149 8.47 4.09 0.95
C ASN A 149 7.73 4.39 2.25
N VAL A 150 6.48 4.02 2.32
CA VAL A 150 5.71 4.09 3.56
C VAL A 150 5.09 2.74 3.84
N SER A 151 5.00 2.38 5.13
CA SER A 151 4.33 1.14 5.53
C SER A 151 3.48 1.34 6.78
N PHE A 152 2.38 0.58 6.83
CA PHE A 152 1.49 0.45 7.98
C PHE A 152 1.61 -0.96 8.53
N ASN A 153 1.94 -1.06 9.81
CA ASN A 153 2.42 -2.29 10.40
C ASN A 153 1.56 -2.67 11.61
N VAL A 154 1.16 -3.94 11.68
CA VAL A 154 0.44 -4.51 12.80
C VAL A 154 0.87 -5.96 13.04
N LYS A 155 0.74 -6.42 14.28
CA LYS A 155 0.94 -7.83 14.64
C LYS A 155 -0.39 -8.58 14.50
N LYS A 156 -0.37 -9.68 13.75
CA LYS A 156 -1.47 -10.64 13.66
C LYS A 156 -1.16 -11.83 14.52
N ASP A 157 -1.95 -12.07 15.57
CA ASP A 157 -1.70 -13.12 16.56
C ASP A 157 -2.74 -14.26 16.54
N GLY A 158 -3.89 -14.01 15.91
CA GLY A 158 -5.03 -14.94 15.89
C GLY A 158 -5.58 -15.19 14.48
N GLU A 159 -6.74 -15.80 14.42
CA GLU A 159 -7.47 -16.08 13.17
C GLU A 159 -8.26 -14.89 12.66
N GLU A 160 -8.49 -13.88 13.48
CA GLU A 160 -9.17 -12.66 13.06
C GLU A 160 -8.45 -12.01 11.87
N ALA A 161 -9.26 -11.57 10.89
CA ALA A 161 -8.72 -10.90 9.73
C ALA A 161 -8.14 -9.53 10.12
N VAL A 162 -6.95 -9.25 9.63
CA VAL A 162 -6.39 -7.89 9.65
C VAL A 162 -6.96 -7.13 8.47
N ARG A 163 -7.50 -5.93 8.73
CA ARG A 163 -8.13 -5.09 7.72
C ARG A 163 -7.58 -3.69 7.76
N TYR A 164 -7.34 -3.16 6.56
CA TYR A 164 -6.93 -1.76 6.35
C TYR A 164 -7.92 -1.09 5.39
N ILE A 165 -8.19 0.19 5.63
CA ILE A 165 -8.83 1.08 4.66
C ILE A 165 -7.81 2.17 4.35
N THR A 166 -7.39 2.29 3.11
CA THR A 166 -6.48 3.35 2.67
C THR A 166 -7.21 4.27 1.70
N ILE A 167 -7.20 5.56 2.00
CA ILE A 167 -7.74 6.59 1.12
C ILE A 167 -6.56 7.29 0.45
N ILE A 168 -6.57 7.34 -0.88
CA ILE A 168 -5.60 8.08 -1.71
C ILE A 168 -6.36 9.21 -2.39
N TYR A 169 -6.09 10.42 -1.93
CA TYR A 169 -6.84 11.62 -2.35
C TYR A 169 -5.89 12.65 -2.98
N PRO A 170 -6.15 13.11 -4.21
CA PRO A 170 -5.37 14.17 -4.85
C PRO A 170 -5.62 15.51 -4.15
N VAL A 171 -4.56 16.27 -3.90
CA VAL A 171 -4.62 17.60 -3.29
C VAL A 171 -3.70 18.57 -4.04
N LYS A 172 -4.12 19.81 -4.16
CA LYS A 172 -3.27 20.87 -4.74
C LYS A 172 -2.33 21.47 -3.71
N LYS A 173 -2.83 21.71 -2.50
CA LYS A 173 -2.06 22.23 -1.36
C LYS A 173 -2.35 21.41 -0.12
N SER A 174 -1.37 21.30 0.78
CA SER A 174 -1.53 20.54 2.03
C SER A 174 -2.68 21.05 2.91
N ALA A 175 -2.95 22.37 2.89
CA ALA A 175 -4.05 22.97 3.64
C ALA A 175 -5.44 22.52 3.13
N ASP A 176 -5.54 22.09 1.87
CA ASP A 176 -6.80 21.68 1.22
C ASP A 176 -7.08 20.17 1.42
N ALA A 177 -6.22 19.47 2.13
CA ALA A 177 -6.37 18.02 2.34
C ALA A 177 -7.54 17.73 3.28
N PRO A 178 -8.63 17.07 2.82
CA PRO A 178 -9.78 16.79 3.66
C PRO A 178 -9.41 15.85 4.82
N LYS A 179 -10.16 15.97 5.93
CA LYS A 179 -10.11 14.98 7.01
C LYS A 179 -11.06 13.83 6.66
N PHE A 180 -10.56 12.61 6.82
CA PHE A 180 -11.36 11.41 6.63
C PHE A 180 -11.54 10.72 7.98
N ASP A 181 -12.69 10.05 8.14
CA ASP A 181 -12.95 9.05 9.17
C ASP A 181 -13.50 7.81 8.48
N ALA A 182 -12.91 6.66 8.75
CA ALA A 182 -13.33 5.39 8.18
C ALA A 182 -13.18 4.25 9.19
N LYS A 183 -14.19 3.40 9.26
CA LYS A 183 -14.19 2.23 10.14
C LYS A 183 -14.97 1.07 9.53
N PHE A 184 -14.56 -0.14 9.86
CA PHE A 184 -15.35 -1.32 9.58
C PHE A 184 -16.55 -1.38 10.52
N LYS A 185 -17.74 -1.55 9.96
CA LYS A 185 -18.93 -1.93 10.76
C LYS A 185 -18.93 -3.44 10.87
N ASN A 186 -18.75 -3.97 12.08
CA ASN A 186 -19.04 -5.37 12.33
C ASN A 186 -20.56 -5.55 12.21
N LYS A 187 -21.03 -6.09 11.08
CA LYS A 187 -22.35 -6.72 11.06
C LYS A 187 -22.13 -8.11 11.65
N ALA A 188 -22.71 -8.38 12.80
CA ALA A 188 -23.03 -9.75 13.19
C ALA A 188 -23.96 -10.29 12.08
N PHE A 189 -23.52 -11.33 11.39
CA PHE A 189 -24.37 -12.13 10.52
C PHE A 189 -25.02 -13.22 11.37
#